data_282234094022783cc3a9b76925f0637c
#
_entry.id   282234094022783cc3a9b76925f0637c
#
_cell.length_a   1.000
_cell.length_b   1.000
_cell.length_c   1.000
_cell.angle_alpha   90.00
_cell.angle_beta   90.00
_cell.angle_gamma   90.00
#
_symmetry.space_group_name_H-M   'P 1'
#
loop_
_entity.id
_entity.type
_entity.pdbx_description
1 polymer ?
#
loop_
_entity_poly.entity_id
_entity_poly.type
_entity_poly.pdbx_seq_one_letter_code
_entity_poly.pdbx_strand_id
1 'polypeptide(L)'
;GSIGLMQQIAAKPNYRMVSQSNILAEGAPVVVADLELSPAQLGRVDTATASDGRRFPVQYAVVSAGSLAPSNFADGTVNPIYQNLNQPAIRPVAGNGRVAGLQRAYSQGNAAQYQADLSQDTSHGISPEVISQIQDPVLVRIMPKSVVPANIGDISNISGVTQLTPVEKAKNDLSRLAGKFDLSGLEFTADGMPTLNTLRQFVQAMPDAERGALINAKTGEPNPDAQERLLNAIFFGAYQNEGLIDLYAATVDPDAKMYLNALGRVAPSMVRLANVDPAYDVRPQVMSAVEDLVNAIRSGTRVKDLPQFIKQIPIDADPNTRKVLEFIVESGRSSTRIAEGLTRLADNAYNLSQVSQEPDLFGQVPPKPPVDAAFDALLDVEIDPLSQPVEPPVEPTKPK
;
A
#
# COMPACT_ATOMS: atom_id res chain seq x y z
N GLY A 1 2.32 -8.52 -5.19
CA GLY A 1 2.73 -7.79 -4.06
C GLY A 1 3.85 -6.82 -4.27
N SER A 2 4.95 -7.02 -3.59
CA SER A 2 6.15 -6.17 -3.73
C SER A 2 6.66 -6.03 -5.17
N ILE A 3 6.38 -7.00 -6.02
CA ILE A 3 6.71 -6.99 -7.45
C ILE A 3 5.93 -5.89 -8.19
N GLY A 4 4.62 -5.84 -8.01
CA GLY A 4 3.78 -4.83 -8.66
C GLY A 4 4.15 -3.41 -8.22
N LEU A 5 4.48 -3.24 -6.94
CA LEU A 5 4.92 -1.98 -6.39
C LEU A 5 6.22 -1.47 -7.01
N MET A 6 7.25 -2.33 -7.08
CA MET A 6 8.52 -1.93 -7.66
C MET A 6 8.40 -1.61 -9.16
N GLN A 7 7.50 -2.28 -9.86
CA GLN A 7 7.16 -1.92 -11.23
C GLN A 7 6.48 -0.55 -11.34
N GLN A 8 5.56 -0.23 -10.42
CA GLN A 8 4.89 1.07 -10.39
C GLN A 8 5.86 2.19 -10.07
N ILE A 9 6.75 2.00 -9.09
CA ILE A 9 7.78 2.97 -8.73
C ILE A 9 8.72 3.19 -9.92
N ALA A 10 9.16 2.12 -10.57
CA ALA A 10 10.06 2.20 -11.72
C ALA A 10 9.44 2.85 -12.97
N ALA A 11 8.12 2.74 -13.14
CA ALA A 11 7.39 3.16 -14.35
C ALA A 11 6.83 4.59 -14.28
N LYS A 12 6.72 5.21 -13.09
CA LYS A 12 6.12 6.56 -12.94
C LYS A 12 7.19 7.66 -12.91
N PRO A 13 7.41 8.40 -14.01
CA PRO A 13 8.51 9.39 -14.09
C PRO A 13 8.33 10.60 -13.16
N ASN A 14 7.11 10.90 -12.71
CA ASN A 14 6.82 12.05 -11.86
C ASN A 14 6.65 11.70 -10.37
N TYR A 15 6.86 10.45 -10.00
CA TYR A 15 6.72 10.00 -8.62
C TYR A 15 7.99 10.31 -7.83
N ARG A 16 8.24 11.59 -7.56
CA ARG A 16 9.30 12.02 -6.65
C ARG A 16 8.81 11.89 -5.22
N MET A 17 9.19 10.81 -4.57
CA MET A 17 9.08 10.72 -3.13
C MET A 17 10.22 11.52 -2.50
N VAL A 18 9.90 12.50 -1.67
CA VAL A 18 10.92 13.29 -0.93
C VAL A 18 11.77 12.41 -0.01
N SER A 19 11.27 11.23 0.30
CA SER A 19 11.95 10.19 1.11
C SER A 19 12.41 8.99 0.29
N GLN A 20 12.47 9.06 -1.04
CA GLN A 20 12.88 7.93 -1.88
C GLN A 20 14.30 7.44 -1.60
N SER A 21 15.21 8.34 -1.26
CA SER A 21 16.56 7.97 -0.87
C SER A 21 16.55 7.06 0.36
N ASN A 22 15.76 7.38 1.37
CA ASN A 22 15.62 6.53 2.56
C ASN A 22 14.95 5.21 2.23
N ILE A 23 13.92 5.20 1.39
CA ILE A 23 13.24 3.98 0.96
C ILE A 23 14.15 3.10 0.13
N LEU A 24 14.94 3.67 -0.79
CA LEU A 24 15.93 2.89 -1.55
C LEU A 24 16.97 2.27 -0.63
N ALA A 25 17.56 3.06 0.27
CA ALA A 25 18.60 2.60 1.17
C ALA A 25 18.05 1.63 2.23
N GLU A 26 17.01 2.02 2.96
CA GLU A 26 16.41 1.21 4.02
C GLU A 26 15.67 -0.01 3.48
N GLY A 27 15.13 0.10 2.28
CA GLY A 27 14.40 -0.95 1.60
C GLY A 27 15.25 -1.83 0.68
N ALA A 28 16.55 -1.59 0.55
CA ALA A 28 17.40 -2.42 -0.28
C ALA A 28 17.42 -3.87 0.21
N PRO A 29 17.31 -4.86 -0.69
CA PRO A 29 17.40 -6.26 -0.32
C PRO A 29 18.68 -6.56 0.45
N VAL A 30 18.62 -7.41 1.48
CA VAL A 30 19.80 -7.97 2.14
C VAL A 30 20.18 -9.25 1.43
N VAL A 31 21.44 -9.34 1.05
CA VAL A 31 21.97 -10.45 0.24
C VAL A 31 23.23 -11.02 0.87
N VAL A 32 23.50 -12.27 0.51
CA VAL A 32 24.79 -12.92 0.71
C VAL A 32 25.41 -13.11 -0.67
N ALA A 33 26.64 -12.62 -0.85
CA ALA A 33 27.35 -12.70 -2.13
C ALA A 33 28.34 -13.88 -2.14
N ASP A 34 28.19 -14.75 -3.12
CA ASP A 34 29.17 -15.79 -3.47
C ASP A 34 30.10 -15.34 -4.60
N LEU A 35 29.90 -14.11 -5.11
CA LEU A 35 30.71 -13.49 -6.15
C LEU A 35 31.57 -12.41 -5.52
N GLU A 36 32.79 -12.24 -6.02
CA GLU A 36 33.62 -11.10 -5.67
C GLU A 36 33.11 -9.85 -6.37
N LEU A 37 32.96 -8.79 -5.59
CA LEU A 37 32.59 -7.47 -6.10
C LEU A 37 33.81 -6.57 -6.15
N SER A 38 33.87 -5.72 -7.18
CA SER A 38 34.86 -4.64 -7.24
C SER A 38 34.67 -3.69 -6.05
N PRO A 39 35.75 -3.21 -5.41
CA PRO A 39 35.66 -2.23 -4.34
C PRO A 39 34.86 -0.97 -4.71
N ALA A 40 34.86 -0.58 -5.97
CA ALA A 40 34.09 0.56 -6.46
C ALA A 40 32.58 0.36 -6.39
N GLN A 41 32.09 -0.89 -6.40
CA GLN A 41 30.66 -1.23 -6.26
C GLN A 41 30.18 -1.19 -4.80
N LEU A 42 31.11 -1.12 -3.85
CA LEU A 42 30.81 -1.12 -2.42
C LEU A 42 30.63 0.31 -1.90
N GLY A 43 29.63 0.50 -1.07
CA GLY A 43 29.31 1.75 -0.42
C GLY A 43 29.60 1.72 1.07
N ARG A 44 28.86 2.53 1.83
CA ARG A 44 29.02 2.63 3.28
C ARG A 44 28.57 1.37 4.00
N VAL A 45 29.14 1.16 5.18
CA VAL A 45 28.69 0.14 6.12
C VAL A 45 27.53 0.67 6.95
N ASP A 46 26.56 -0.19 7.24
CA ASP A 46 25.39 0.10 8.06
C ASP A 46 25.05 -1.11 8.94
N THR A 47 24.03 -0.97 9.75
CA THR A 47 23.52 -2.04 10.60
C THR A 47 22.08 -2.37 10.19
N ALA A 48 21.82 -3.63 9.87
CA ALA A 48 20.47 -4.15 9.69
C ALA A 48 19.98 -4.76 11.01
N THR A 49 18.74 -4.48 11.39
CA THR A 49 18.13 -5.03 12.59
C THR A 49 17.12 -6.10 12.18
N ALA A 50 17.31 -7.32 12.68
CA ALA A 50 16.33 -8.38 12.53
C ALA A 50 15.11 -8.10 13.43
N SER A 51 13.99 -8.73 13.12
CA SER A 51 12.77 -8.55 13.89
C SER A 51 12.83 -9.16 15.30
N ASP A 52 13.75 -10.09 15.55
CA ASP A 52 14.08 -10.59 16.89
C ASP A 52 14.97 -9.61 17.69
N GLY A 53 15.28 -8.44 17.12
CA GLY A 53 16.12 -7.42 17.73
C GLY A 53 17.61 -7.60 17.50
N ARG A 54 18.07 -8.69 16.89
CA ARG A 54 19.49 -8.88 16.59
C ARG A 54 19.94 -7.89 15.52
N ARG A 55 21.18 -7.42 15.68
CA ARG A 55 21.81 -6.46 14.77
C ARG A 55 22.92 -7.16 13.96
N PHE A 56 22.93 -6.88 12.67
CA PHE A 56 23.91 -7.44 11.74
C PHE A 56 24.62 -6.32 10.97
N PRO A 57 25.94 -6.38 10.82
CA PRO A 57 26.64 -5.47 9.94
C PRO A 57 26.27 -5.78 8.48
N VAL A 58 26.00 -4.75 7.70
CA VAL A 58 25.74 -4.83 6.27
C VAL A 58 26.55 -3.75 5.55
N GLN A 59 26.82 -3.96 4.28
CA GLN A 59 27.45 -2.97 3.44
C GLN A 59 26.63 -2.75 2.18
N TYR A 60 26.34 -1.49 1.85
CA TYR A 60 25.68 -1.17 0.60
C TYR A 60 26.55 -1.55 -0.59
N ALA A 61 25.92 -2.03 -1.64
CA ALA A 61 26.54 -2.33 -2.91
C ALA A 61 25.54 -2.12 -4.04
N VAL A 62 26.06 -1.80 -5.24
CA VAL A 62 25.26 -1.83 -6.46
C VAL A 62 25.77 -2.98 -7.33
N VAL A 63 24.83 -3.84 -7.72
CA VAL A 63 25.09 -5.02 -8.52
C VAL A 63 24.15 -5.07 -9.72
N SER A 64 24.51 -5.85 -10.74
CA SER A 64 23.58 -6.07 -11.86
C SER A 64 22.39 -6.92 -11.45
N ALA A 65 21.21 -6.61 -11.95
CA ALA A 65 20.01 -7.41 -11.71
C ALA A 65 20.20 -8.89 -12.11
N GLY A 66 20.94 -9.14 -13.18
CA GLY A 66 21.21 -10.48 -13.66
C GLY A 66 22.11 -11.33 -12.77
N SER A 67 22.87 -10.71 -11.85
CA SER A 67 23.72 -11.42 -10.88
C SER A 67 22.95 -11.86 -9.62
N LEU A 68 21.73 -11.38 -9.45
CA LEU A 68 20.87 -11.69 -8.31
C LEU A 68 20.06 -12.97 -8.57
N ALA A 69 20.02 -13.85 -7.61
CA ALA A 69 19.23 -15.08 -7.65
C ALA A 69 18.16 -15.08 -6.55
N PRO A 70 16.99 -14.49 -6.78
CA PRO A 70 15.87 -14.57 -5.84
C PRO A 70 15.36 -16.02 -5.74
N SER A 71 14.73 -16.38 -4.63
CA SER A 71 14.19 -17.73 -4.42
C SER A 71 13.13 -18.12 -5.47
N ASN A 72 12.34 -17.14 -5.88
CA ASN A 72 11.32 -17.29 -6.92
C ASN A 72 11.42 -16.16 -7.94
N PHE A 73 11.06 -16.49 -9.18
CA PHE A 73 10.86 -15.49 -10.22
C PHE A 73 9.56 -14.69 -9.99
N ALA A 74 9.39 -13.64 -10.77
CA ALA A 74 8.22 -12.76 -10.68
C ALA A 74 6.88 -13.46 -10.99
N ASP A 75 6.91 -14.56 -11.73
CA ASP A 75 5.76 -15.41 -12.04
C ASP A 75 5.45 -16.45 -10.94
N GLY A 76 6.23 -16.45 -9.85
CA GLY A 76 6.06 -17.37 -8.75
C GLY A 76 6.78 -18.70 -8.90
N THR A 77 7.42 -18.97 -10.05
CA THR A 77 8.20 -20.20 -10.25
C THR A 77 9.50 -20.18 -9.46
N VAL A 78 9.93 -21.34 -8.99
CA VAL A 78 11.15 -21.50 -8.20
C VAL A 78 12.38 -21.24 -9.07
N ASN A 79 13.34 -20.50 -8.52
CA ASN A 79 14.61 -20.26 -9.18
C ASN A 79 15.62 -21.37 -8.86
N PRO A 80 16.00 -22.20 -9.85
CA PRO A 80 16.94 -23.30 -9.60
C PRO A 80 18.33 -22.85 -9.13
N ILE A 81 18.76 -21.65 -9.55
CA ILE A 81 20.07 -21.10 -9.16
C ILE A 81 20.10 -20.80 -7.66
N TYR A 82 19.00 -20.30 -7.09
CA TYR A 82 18.91 -20.05 -5.66
C TYR A 82 19.13 -21.31 -4.83
N GLN A 83 18.61 -22.43 -5.30
CA GLN A 83 18.72 -23.73 -4.61
C GLN A 83 20.05 -24.44 -4.83
N ASN A 84 20.77 -24.11 -5.91
CA ASN A 84 22.04 -24.70 -6.21
C ASN A 84 23.19 -23.95 -5.55
N LEU A 85 23.56 -24.37 -4.34
CA LEU A 85 24.61 -23.71 -3.56
C LEU A 85 26.03 -23.87 -4.17
N ASN A 86 26.22 -24.76 -5.15
CA ASN A 86 27.48 -24.92 -5.86
C ASN A 86 27.65 -23.89 -6.98
N GLN A 87 26.57 -23.22 -7.40
CA GLN A 87 26.64 -22.18 -8.40
C GLN A 87 26.81 -20.82 -7.70
N PRO A 88 27.91 -20.08 -7.99
CA PRO A 88 28.11 -18.76 -7.44
C PRO A 88 26.97 -17.82 -7.83
N ALA A 89 26.42 -17.13 -6.85
CA ALA A 89 25.34 -16.17 -7.06
C ALA A 89 25.28 -15.15 -5.90
N ILE A 90 24.55 -14.06 -6.10
CA ILE A 90 24.17 -13.15 -5.04
C ILE A 90 22.75 -13.51 -4.63
N ARG A 91 22.59 -14.06 -3.44
CA ARG A 91 21.32 -14.61 -2.96
C ARG A 91 20.68 -13.69 -1.93
N PRO A 92 19.46 -13.19 -2.20
CA PRO A 92 18.70 -12.46 -1.18
C PRO A 92 18.39 -13.38 0.01
N VAL A 93 18.71 -12.92 1.20
CA VAL A 93 18.23 -13.51 2.47
C VAL A 93 16.97 -12.79 2.95
N ALA A 94 16.73 -11.59 2.44
CA ALA A 94 15.48 -10.85 2.60
C ALA A 94 15.23 -9.94 1.41
N GLY A 95 13.96 -9.76 1.02
CA GLY A 95 13.58 -8.95 -0.13
C GLY A 95 13.54 -9.71 -1.47
N ASN A 96 13.35 -11.02 -1.45
CA ASN A 96 13.24 -11.85 -2.67
C ASN A 96 12.24 -11.27 -3.68
N GLY A 97 11.03 -10.93 -3.22
CA GLY A 97 10.00 -10.36 -4.08
C GLY A 97 10.40 -9.02 -4.69
N ARG A 98 11.20 -8.23 -3.97
CA ARG A 98 11.71 -6.95 -4.48
C ARG A 98 12.75 -7.16 -5.57
N VAL A 99 13.65 -8.10 -5.38
CA VAL A 99 14.63 -8.48 -6.42
C VAL A 99 13.92 -8.96 -7.67
N ALA A 100 12.97 -9.89 -7.54
CA ALA A 100 12.18 -10.40 -8.67
C ALA A 100 11.40 -9.27 -9.38
N GLY A 101 10.84 -8.33 -8.62
CA GLY A 101 10.14 -7.16 -9.14
C GLY A 101 11.04 -6.24 -9.94
N LEU A 102 12.24 -5.96 -9.45
CA LEU A 102 13.22 -5.14 -10.17
C LEU A 102 13.73 -5.84 -11.44
N GLN A 103 14.02 -7.12 -11.37
CA GLN A 103 14.40 -7.89 -12.56
C GLN A 103 13.31 -7.83 -13.64
N ARG A 104 12.06 -7.94 -13.25
CA ARG A 104 10.93 -7.81 -14.17
C ARG A 104 10.79 -6.38 -14.71
N ALA A 105 10.96 -5.37 -13.87
CA ALA A 105 10.92 -3.97 -14.30
C ALA A 105 12.00 -3.68 -15.35
N TYR A 106 13.22 -4.16 -15.15
CA TYR A 106 14.29 -4.04 -16.13
C TYR A 106 13.98 -4.78 -17.44
N SER A 107 13.49 -6.00 -17.36
CA SER A 107 13.14 -6.80 -18.54
C SER A 107 12.02 -6.17 -19.39
N GLN A 108 11.16 -5.38 -18.76
CA GLN A 108 10.05 -4.69 -19.42
C GLN A 108 10.37 -3.24 -19.82
N GLY A 109 11.59 -2.75 -19.56
CA GLY A 109 11.98 -1.37 -19.83
C GLY A 109 11.34 -0.33 -18.90
N ASN A 110 10.87 -0.75 -17.72
CA ASN A 110 10.12 0.09 -16.79
C ASN A 110 10.96 0.55 -15.58
N ALA A 111 12.28 0.40 -15.60
CA ALA A 111 13.16 0.70 -14.47
C ALA A 111 13.85 2.07 -14.54
N ALA A 112 13.51 2.92 -15.51
CA ALA A 112 14.21 4.20 -15.73
C ALA A 112 14.16 5.12 -14.50
N GLN A 113 13.02 5.21 -13.83
CA GLN A 113 12.88 6.05 -12.63
C GLN A 113 13.72 5.51 -11.46
N TYR A 114 13.69 4.21 -11.25
CA TYR A 114 14.52 3.56 -10.22
C TYR A 114 16.02 3.83 -10.46
N GLN A 115 16.46 3.69 -11.70
CA GLN A 115 17.85 3.97 -12.11
C GLN A 115 18.25 5.44 -11.85
N ALA A 116 17.37 6.38 -12.19
CA ALA A 116 17.59 7.81 -11.95
C ALA A 116 17.68 8.11 -10.45
N ASP A 117 16.76 7.58 -9.65
CA ASP A 117 16.74 7.78 -8.21
C ASP A 117 17.97 7.16 -7.54
N LEU A 118 18.39 5.98 -7.99
CA LEU A 118 19.59 5.32 -7.49
C LEU A 118 20.85 6.15 -7.76
N SER A 119 20.95 6.76 -8.93
CA SER A 119 22.09 7.62 -9.31
C SER A 119 22.09 8.96 -8.60
N GLN A 120 20.93 9.48 -8.22
CA GLN A 120 20.80 10.75 -7.48
C GLN A 120 20.99 10.56 -5.97
N ASP A 121 20.73 9.38 -5.44
CA ASP A 121 20.91 9.09 -4.03
C ASP A 121 22.39 8.99 -3.69
N THR A 122 22.84 9.76 -2.70
CA THR A 122 24.22 9.73 -2.19
C THR A 122 24.34 8.98 -0.88
N SER A 123 23.23 8.56 -0.27
CA SER A 123 23.23 7.97 1.07
C SER A 123 23.91 6.61 1.14
N HIS A 124 23.95 5.87 0.04
CA HIS A 124 24.62 4.56 -0.04
C HIS A 124 26.15 4.65 -0.21
N GLY A 125 26.69 5.81 -0.59
CA GLY A 125 28.13 6.04 -0.73
C GLY A 125 28.76 5.47 -2.01
N ILE A 126 27.97 5.15 -3.03
CA ILE A 126 28.45 4.63 -4.32
C ILE A 126 28.34 5.73 -5.38
N SER A 127 29.41 5.96 -6.15
CA SER A 127 29.42 7.06 -7.11
C SER A 127 28.49 6.81 -8.30
N PRO A 128 27.83 7.87 -8.84
CA PRO A 128 26.98 7.75 -10.01
C PRO A 128 27.69 7.19 -11.24
N GLU A 129 28.99 7.48 -11.40
CA GLU A 129 29.81 6.99 -12.50
C GLU A 129 29.94 5.47 -12.47
N VAL A 130 30.13 4.88 -11.29
CA VAL A 130 30.17 3.43 -11.11
C VAL A 130 28.81 2.81 -11.41
N ILE A 131 27.73 3.42 -10.89
CA ILE A 131 26.36 2.94 -11.12
C ILE A 131 26.05 2.92 -12.62
N SER A 132 26.47 3.95 -13.35
CA SER A 132 26.22 4.04 -14.81
C SER A 132 26.92 2.96 -15.63
N GLN A 133 27.98 2.34 -15.10
CA GLN A 133 28.73 1.26 -15.76
C GLN A 133 28.15 -0.13 -15.47
N ILE A 134 27.22 -0.25 -14.52
CA ILE A 134 26.60 -1.52 -14.15
C ILE A 134 25.34 -1.70 -14.98
N GLN A 135 25.23 -2.84 -15.65
CA GLN A 135 24.03 -3.17 -16.40
C GLN A 135 22.88 -3.48 -15.42
N ASP A 136 21.74 -2.83 -15.62
CA ASP A 136 20.55 -3.00 -14.79
C ASP A 136 20.87 -2.90 -13.28
N PRO A 137 21.39 -1.74 -12.81
CA PRO A 137 21.93 -1.62 -11.45
C PRO A 137 20.84 -1.77 -10.39
N VAL A 138 21.16 -2.52 -9.35
CA VAL A 138 20.29 -2.75 -8.19
C VAL A 138 21.08 -2.47 -6.90
N LEU A 139 20.50 -1.65 -6.02
CA LEU A 139 21.04 -1.41 -4.69
C LEU A 139 20.71 -2.60 -3.78
N VAL A 140 21.73 -3.11 -3.12
CA VAL A 140 21.62 -4.20 -2.15
C VAL A 140 22.41 -3.86 -0.88
N ARG A 141 22.13 -4.58 0.18
CA ARG A 141 22.91 -4.59 1.42
C ARG A 141 23.52 -5.97 1.59
N ILE A 142 24.85 -6.06 1.56
CA ILE A 142 25.57 -7.32 1.67
C ILE A 142 25.80 -7.60 3.15
N MET A 143 25.38 -8.80 3.58
CA MET A 143 25.70 -9.36 4.89
C MET A 143 26.94 -10.25 4.75
N PRO A 144 28.00 -10.04 5.55
CA PRO A 144 29.16 -10.92 5.51
C PRO A 144 28.77 -12.35 5.87
N LYS A 145 29.31 -13.34 5.12
CA LYS A 145 29.02 -14.75 5.38
C LYS A 145 29.34 -15.18 6.81
N SER A 146 30.36 -14.60 7.42
CA SER A 146 30.80 -14.90 8.78
C SER A 146 29.76 -14.57 9.86
N VAL A 147 28.84 -13.64 9.59
CA VAL A 147 27.81 -13.22 10.54
C VAL A 147 26.42 -13.77 10.21
N VAL A 148 26.28 -14.51 9.11
CA VAL A 148 25.00 -15.13 8.74
C VAL A 148 24.71 -16.28 9.70
N PRO A 149 23.61 -16.22 10.48
CA PRO A 149 23.21 -17.32 11.35
C PRO A 149 22.87 -18.56 10.56
N ALA A 150 23.11 -19.74 11.13
CA ALA A 150 22.74 -21.01 10.49
C ALA A 150 21.24 -21.13 10.20
N ASN A 151 20.42 -20.45 10.99
CA ASN A 151 18.96 -20.39 10.87
C ASN A 151 18.45 -19.15 10.13
N ILE A 152 19.28 -18.52 9.29
CA ILE A 152 18.89 -17.28 8.58
C ILE A 152 17.60 -17.45 7.78
N GLY A 153 17.38 -18.62 7.21
CA GLY A 153 16.14 -18.93 6.50
C GLY A 153 14.90 -18.85 7.39
N ASP A 154 14.99 -19.40 8.58
CA ASP A 154 13.89 -19.38 9.55
C ASP A 154 13.65 -17.97 10.08
N ILE A 155 14.72 -17.24 10.38
CA ILE A 155 14.64 -15.84 10.82
C ILE A 155 14.10 -14.94 9.71
N SER A 156 14.53 -15.14 8.48
CA SER A 156 14.03 -14.37 7.33
C SER A 156 12.60 -14.73 6.97
N ASN A 157 12.16 -15.95 7.22
CA ASN A 157 10.78 -16.39 6.98
C ASN A 157 9.83 -16.03 8.12
N ILE A 158 10.32 -16.01 9.36
CA ILE A 158 9.49 -15.65 10.54
C ILE A 158 9.36 -14.14 10.68
N SER A 159 10.38 -13.38 10.32
CA SER A 159 10.38 -11.98 10.66
C SER A 159 11.42 -11.13 9.92
N GLY A 160 11.88 -11.53 8.77
CA GLY A 160 12.75 -10.76 7.89
C GLY A 160 14.00 -10.14 8.57
N VAL A 161 15.14 -10.61 8.22
CA VAL A 161 16.45 -9.98 8.58
C VAL A 161 16.59 -8.58 7.96
N THR A 162 15.63 -8.17 7.21
CA THR A 162 15.41 -6.78 6.80
C THR A 162 14.07 -6.35 7.28
N GLN A 163 13.95 -5.10 7.56
CA GLN A 163 12.63 -4.49 7.67
C GLN A 163 11.84 -4.90 6.44
N LEU A 164 10.82 -5.71 6.65
CA LEU A 164 9.78 -5.90 5.64
C LEU A 164 9.38 -4.52 5.15
N THR A 165 9.19 -4.36 3.86
CA THR A 165 8.54 -3.14 3.37
C THR A 165 7.21 -2.96 4.08
N PRO A 166 6.72 -1.75 4.22
CA PRO A 166 5.38 -1.52 4.75
C PRO A 166 4.31 -2.39 4.07
N VAL A 167 4.45 -2.65 2.77
CA VAL A 167 3.56 -3.53 1.99
C VAL A 167 3.67 -4.99 2.44
N GLU A 168 4.88 -5.51 2.56
CA GLU A 168 5.11 -6.89 3.02
C GLU A 168 4.61 -7.10 4.45
N LYS A 169 4.83 -6.11 5.33
CA LYS A 169 4.25 -6.11 6.68
C LYS A 169 2.73 -6.12 6.66
N ALA A 170 2.11 -5.28 5.85
CA ALA A 170 0.66 -5.21 5.75
C ALA A 170 0.05 -6.52 5.29
N LYS A 171 0.65 -7.19 4.30
CA LYS A 171 0.22 -8.53 3.85
C LYS A 171 0.34 -9.59 4.94
N ASN A 172 1.47 -9.61 5.63
CA ASN A 172 1.70 -10.55 6.71
C ASN A 172 0.72 -10.29 7.88
N ASP A 173 0.51 -9.04 8.23
CA ASP A 173 -0.41 -8.66 9.29
C ASP A 173 -1.85 -9.11 8.97
N LEU A 174 -2.31 -8.87 7.75
CA LEU A 174 -3.63 -9.35 7.31
C LEU A 174 -3.75 -10.87 7.36
N SER A 175 -2.73 -11.58 6.91
CA SER A 175 -2.71 -13.04 6.95
C SER A 175 -2.78 -13.57 8.39
N ARG A 176 -2.04 -12.94 9.32
CA ARG A 176 -2.03 -13.31 10.74
C ARG A 176 -3.32 -12.92 11.45
N LEU A 177 -3.97 -11.85 11.03
CA LEU A 177 -5.20 -11.32 11.61
C LEU A 177 -6.45 -12.02 11.05
N ALA A 178 -6.33 -12.81 9.99
CA ALA A 178 -7.44 -13.52 9.38
C ALA A 178 -8.22 -14.33 10.42
N GLY A 179 -9.51 -14.06 10.56
CA GLY A 179 -10.40 -14.67 11.54
C GLY A 179 -10.25 -14.17 12.98
N LYS A 180 -9.32 -13.25 13.26
CA LYS A 180 -9.09 -12.67 14.60
C LYS A 180 -9.46 -11.20 14.69
N PHE A 181 -9.46 -10.52 13.55
CA PHE A 181 -9.67 -9.08 13.46
C PHE A 181 -10.49 -8.76 12.22
N ASP A 182 -11.60 -8.04 12.38
CA ASP A 182 -12.53 -7.74 11.31
C ASP A 182 -12.38 -6.28 10.85
N LEU A 183 -12.01 -6.09 9.58
CA LEU A 183 -11.89 -4.77 8.98
C LEU A 183 -13.25 -4.05 8.86
N SER A 184 -14.36 -4.78 8.82
CA SER A 184 -15.69 -4.17 8.75
C SER A 184 -16.18 -3.59 10.09
N GLY A 185 -15.58 -3.99 11.20
CA GLY A 185 -15.91 -3.56 12.56
C GLY A 185 -15.00 -2.47 13.14
N LEU A 186 -14.17 -1.84 12.32
CA LEU A 186 -13.24 -0.81 12.77
C LEU A 186 -13.94 0.47 13.21
N GLU A 187 -13.44 1.05 14.31
CA GLU A 187 -13.91 2.34 14.82
C GLU A 187 -12.83 3.41 14.65
N PHE A 188 -13.25 4.61 14.24
CA PHE A 188 -12.37 5.74 13.98
C PHE A 188 -12.77 6.97 14.79
N THR A 189 -11.78 7.77 15.16
CA THR A 189 -11.98 9.09 15.76
C THR A 189 -12.46 10.10 14.71
N ALA A 190 -12.92 11.27 15.15
CA ALA A 190 -13.29 12.36 14.25
C ALA A 190 -12.13 12.82 13.33
N ASP A 191 -10.89 12.63 13.77
CA ASP A 191 -9.69 12.97 12.98
C ASP A 191 -9.31 11.88 11.95
N GLY A 192 -10.11 10.82 11.85
CA GLY A 192 -9.88 9.74 10.89
C GLY A 192 -8.83 8.71 11.34
N MET A 193 -8.47 8.70 12.61
CA MET A 193 -7.53 7.74 13.18
C MET A 193 -8.27 6.59 13.86
N PRO A 194 -7.71 5.35 13.87
CA PRO A 194 -8.31 4.27 14.63
C PRO A 194 -8.47 4.66 16.12
N THR A 195 -9.59 4.28 16.73
CA THR A 195 -9.78 4.51 18.16
C THR A 195 -8.78 3.71 18.98
N LEU A 196 -8.55 4.15 20.22
CA LEU A 196 -7.67 3.44 21.14
C LEU A 196 -8.12 1.98 21.37
N ASN A 197 -9.43 1.76 21.47
CA ASN A 197 -9.98 0.42 21.60
C ASN A 197 -9.68 -0.47 20.38
N THR A 198 -9.83 0.07 19.19
CA THR A 198 -9.48 -0.62 17.94
C THR A 198 -8.00 -0.96 17.89
N LEU A 199 -7.12 -0.02 18.26
CA LEU A 199 -5.67 -0.25 18.34
C LEU A 199 -5.30 -1.32 19.36
N ARG A 200 -5.94 -1.33 20.52
CA ARG A 200 -5.72 -2.39 21.55
C ARG A 200 -6.10 -3.77 21.02
N GLN A 201 -7.25 -3.89 20.35
CA GLN A 201 -7.67 -5.14 19.73
C GLN A 201 -6.69 -5.62 18.66
N PHE A 202 -6.18 -4.70 17.85
CA PHE A 202 -5.16 -4.99 16.83
C PHE A 202 -3.88 -5.53 17.47
N VAL A 203 -3.36 -4.84 18.48
CA VAL A 203 -2.13 -5.25 19.19
C VAL A 203 -2.31 -6.62 19.85
N GLN A 204 -3.46 -6.89 20.47
CA GLN A 204 -3.75 -8.19 21.09
C GLN A 204 -3.83 -9.32 20.07
N ALA A 205 -4.24 -9.05 18.85
CA ALA A 205 -4.29 -10.03 17.77
C ALA A 205 -2.92 -10.34 17.18
N MET A 206 -1.91 -9.52 17.45
CA MET A 206 -0.54 -9.73 16.97
C MET A 206 0.20 -10.80 17.80
N PRO A 207 1.20 -11.48 17.20
CA PRO A 207 2.02 -12.44 17.92
C PRO A 207 2.73 -11.82 19.12
N ASP A 208 2.91 -12.59 20.20
CA ASP A 208 3.54 -12.14 21.45
C ASP A 208 4.90 -11.48 21.24
N ALA A 209 5.70 -12.02 20.32
CA ALA A 209 7.03 -11.50 19.99
C ALA A 209 7.02 -10.08 19.43
N GLU A 210 5.91 -9.64 18.84
CA GLU A 210 5.77 -8.33 18.20
C GLU A 210 5.02 -7.30 19.07
N ARG A 211 4.22 -7.77 20.03
CA ARG A 211 3.41 -6.88 20.88
C ARG A 211 4.24 -5.85 21.64
N GLY A 212 5.38 -6.26 22.16
CA GLY A 212 6.26 -5.37 22.95
C GLY A 212 6.74 -4.15 22.16
N ALA A 213 6.97 -4.30 20.86
CA ALA A 213 7.37 -3.21 19.99
C ALA A 213 6.22 -2.25 19.63
N LEU A 214 4.97 -2.66 19.84
CA LEU A 214 3.75 -1.91 19.50
C LEU A 214 3.11 -1.20 20.70
N ILE A 215 3.71 -1.34 21.87
CA ILE A 215 3.21 -0.80 23.14
C ILE A 215 4.22 0.20 23.70
N ASN A 216 3.71 1.31 24.23
CA ASN A 216 4.52 2.22 25.02
C ASN A 216 4.85 1.55 26.36
N ALA A 217 6.14 1.34 26.64
CA ALA A 217 6.60 0.64 27.84
C ALA A 217 6.19 1.34 29.16
N LYS A 218 5.94 2.65 29.13
CA LYS A 218 5.54 3.42 30.33
C LYS A 218 4.05 3.37 30.60
N THR A 219 3.22 3.37 29.56
CA THR A 219 1.75 3.49 29.69
C THR A 219 1.03 2.16 29.42
N GLY A 220 1.66 1.20 28.76
CA GLY A 220 1.03 -0.04 28.30
C GLY A 220 0.07 0.15 27.13
N GLU A 221 -0.03 1.34 26.59
CA GLU A 221 -0.93 1.69 25.48
C GLU A 221 -0.26 1.49 24.11
N PRO A 222 -1.04 1.26 23.04
CA PRO A 222 -0.51 1.20 21.69
C PRO A 222 0.28 2.47 21.32
N ASN A 223 1.40 2.28 20.68
CA ASN A 223 2.28 3.35 20.25
C ASN A 223 2.00 3.79 18.79
N PRO A 224 2.68 4.84 18.26
CA PRO A 224 2.51 5.27 16.87
C PRO A 224 2.80 4.19 15.82
N ASP A 225 3.71 3.26 16.10
CA ASP A 225 4.02 2.15 15.18
C ASP A 225 2.83 1.19 15.02
N ALA A 226 2.09 0.94 16.11
CA ALA A 226 0.86 0.17 16.06
C ALA A 226 -0.19 0.82 15.15
N GLN A 227 -0.33 2.14 15.25
CA GLN A 227 -1.25 2.92 14.45
C GLN A 227 -0.89 2.87 12.97
N GLU A 228 0.37 3.08 12.63
CA GLU A 228 0.86 3.01 11.25
C GLU A 228 0.68 1.61 10.67
N ARG A 229 1.01 0.56 11.40
CA ARG A 229 0.83 -0.82 10.94
C ARG A 229 -0.64 -1.16 10.71
N LEU A 230 -1.53 -0.73 11.58
CA LEU A 230 -2.97 -0.95 11.39
C LEU A 230 -3.48 -0.21 10.15
N LEU A 231 -3.11 1.05 9.95
CA LEU A 231 -3.51 1.81 8.75
C LEU A 231 -3.00 1.16 7.47
N ASN A 232 -1.76 0.69 7.44
CA ASN A 232 -1.22 -0.02 6.28
C ASN A 232 -1.98 -1.33 5.99
N ALA A 233 -2.32 -2.10 7.02
CA ALA A 233 -3.15 -3.28 6.88
C ALA A 233 -4.56 -2.95 6.35
N ILE A 234 -5.15 -1.85 6.82
CA ILE A 234 -6.43 -1.35 6.34
C ILE A 234 -6.35 -0.97 4.86
N PHE A 235 -5.36 -0.20 4.45
CA PHE A 235 -5.18 0.20 3.05
C PHE A 235 -5.04 -1.01 2.13
N PHE A 236 -4.24 -1.98 2.52
CA PHE A 236 -4.09 -3.20 1.72
C PHE A 236 -5.35 -4.06 1.73
N GLY A 237 -5.98 -4.27 2.88
CA GLY A 237 -7.14 -5.14 3.02
C GLY A 237 -8.41 -4.58 2.37
N ALA A 238 -8.65 -3.28 2.49
CA ALA A 238 -9.86 -2.65 1.97
C ALA A 238 -9.75 -2.28 0.50
N TYR A 239 -8.59 -1.76 0.07
CA TYR A 239 -8.41 -1.23 -1.28
C TYR A 239 -7.60 -2.15 -2.19
N GLN A 240 -6.90 -3.12 -1.64
CA GLN A 240 -6.02 -4.04 -2.39
C GLN A 240 -5.00 -3.30 -3.28
N ASN A 241 -4.59 -2.11 -2.85
CA ASN A 241 -3.68 -1.22 -3.57
C ASN A 241 -2.42 -0.99 -2.75
N GLU A 242 -1.33 -1.59 -3.19
CA GLU A 242 -0.02 -1.46 -2.53
C GLU A 242 0.56 -0.05 -2.64
N GLY A 243 0.24 0.66 -3.71
CA GLY A 243 0.70 2.02 -3.93
C GLY A 243 0.20 3.02 -2.87
N LEU A 244 -0.96 2.78 -2.25
CA LEU A 244 -1.46 3.62 -1.15
C LEU A 244 -0.58 3.55 0.08
N ILE A 245 -0.01 2.39 0.39
CA ILE A 245 0.86 2.21 1.55
C ILE A 245 2.12 3.05 1.40
N ASP A 246 2.74 3.00 0.23
CA ASP A 246 3.93 3.81 -0.05
C ASP A 246 3.62 5.30 -0.11
N LEU A 247 2.50 5.64 -0.71
CA LEU A 247 2.04 7.03 -0.75
C LEU A 247 1.83 7.57 0.67
N TYR A 248 1.22 6.78 1.55
CA TYR A 248 1.04 7.15 2.96
C TYR A 248 2.39 7.34 3.67
N ALA A 249 3.30 6.37 3.52
CA ALA A 249 4.63 6.43 4.13
C ALA A 249 5.46 7.63 3.62
N ALA A 250 5.31 7.97 2.34
CA ALA A 250 6.04 9.07 1.70
C ALA A 250 5.42 10.45 1.93
N THR A 251 4.19 10.50 2.45
CA THR A 251 3.45 11.75 2.61
C THR A 251 3.67 12.31 4.00
N VAL A 252 4.30 13.48 4.10
CA VAL A 252 4.55 14.18 5.37
C VAL A 252 3.67 15.42 5.54
N ASP A 253 3.15 15.98 4.45
CA ASP A 253 2.27 17.14 4.50
C ASP A 253 0.96 16.78 5.21
N PRO A 254 0.54 17.55 6.26
CA PRO A 254 -0.66 17.23 7.02
C PRO A 254 -1.95 17.28 6.19
N ASP A 255 -2.06 18.18 5.23
CA ASP A 255 -3.25 18.31 4.37
C ASP A 255 -3.35 17.09 3.42
N ALA A 256 -2.25 16.68 2.82
CA ALA A 256 -2.20 15.48 2.00
C ALA A 256 -2.49 14.21 2.82
N LYS A 257 -1.94 14.13 4.02
CA LYS A 257 -2.16 12.99 4.92
C LYS A 257 -3.60 12.89 5.40
N MET A 258 -4.28 14.02 5.56
CA MET A 258 -5.71 14.07 5.89
C MET A 258 -6.57 13.32 4.84
N TYR A 259 -6.28 13.48 3.56
CA TYR A 259 -7.00 12.76 2.50
C TYR A 259 -6.75 11.25 2.54
N LEU A 260 -5.52 10.84 2.81
CA LEU A 260 -5.19 9.42 2.97
C LEU A 260 -5.84 8.82 4.23
N ASN A 261 -5.86 9.58 5.32
CA ASN A 261 -6.56 9.15 6.55
C ASN A 261 -8.06 8.98 6.33
N ALA A 262 -8.67 9.82 5.49
CA ALA A 262 -10.08 9.67 5.13
C ALA A 262 -10.35 8.32 4.43
N LEU A 263 -9.45 7.84 3.58
CA LEU A 263 -9.55 6.50 2.99
C LEU A 263 -9.54 5.40 4.06
N GLY A 264 -8.68 5.52 5.06
CA GLY A 264 -8.63 4.58 6.19
C GLY A 264 -9.95 4.55 6.95
N ARG A 265 -10.51 5.72 7.24
CA ARG A 265 -11.79 5.84 7.96
C ARG A 265 -12.97 5.24 7.20
N VAL A 266 -12.97 5.30 5.88
CA VAL A 266 -14.03 4.76 5.02
C VAL A 266 -13.85 3.26 4.73
N ALA A 267 -12.72 2.69 5.10
CA ALA A 267 -12.39 1.30 4.82
C ALA A 267 -13.47 0.27 5.21
N PRO A 268 -14.20 0.39 6.35
CA PRO A 268 -15.29 -0.54 6.67
C PRO A 268 -16.36 -0.65 5.60
N SER A 269 -16.71 0.45 4.95
CA SER A 269 -17.67 0.45 3.85
C SER A 269 -17.06 -0.02 2.53
N MET A 270 -15.79 0.30 2.29
CA MET A 270 -15.07 -0.06 1.05
C MET A 270 -14.74 -1.55 0.96
N VAL A 271 -14.45 -2.22 2.08
CA VAL A 271 -14.07 -3.63 2.09
C VAL A 271 -15.16 -4.53 1.50
N ARG A 272 -16.42 -4.16 1.65
CA ARG A 272 -17.57 -4.90 1.10
C ARG A 272 -17.60 -4.91 -0.43
N LEU A 273 -17.01 -3.89 -1.06
CA LEU A 273 -17.00 -3.76 -2.52
C LEU A 273 -16.05 -4.74 -3.20
N ALA A 274 -15.20 -5.45 -2.45
CA ALA A 274 -14.30 -6.46 -3.00
C ALA A 274 -15.04 -7.63 -3.66
N ASN A 275 -16.27 -7.92 -3.23
CA ASN A 275 -17.03 -9.09 -3.63
C ASN A 275 -18.30 -8.76 -4.45
N VAL A 276 -18.47 -7.49 -4.85
CA VAL A 276 -19.58 -7.10 -5.72
C VAL A 276 -19.18 -7.21 -7.20
N ASP A 277 -20.17 -7.14 -8.08
CA ASP A 277 -19.91 -6.96 -9.51
C ASP A 277 -18.94 -5.77 -9.72
N PRO A 278 -17.84 -5.92 -10.46
CA PRO A 278 -16.86 -4.86 -10.71
C PRO A 278 -17.47 -3.56 -11.24
N ALA A 279 -18.62 -3.60 -11.92
CA ALA A 279 -19.34 -2.42 -12.37
C ALA A 279 -19.80 -1.51 -11.20
N TYR A 280 -19.92 -2.03 -9.99
CA TYR A 280 -20.32 -1.32 -8.77
C TYR A 280 -19.16 -1.06 -7.81
N ASP A 281 -17.96 -1.48 -8.15
CA ASP A 281 -16.76 -1.19 -7.36
C ASP A 281 -16.29 0.24 -7.60
N VAL A 282 -16.57 1.11 -6.64
CA VAL A 282 -16.19 2.55 -6.71
C VAL A 282 -14.78 2.83 -6.17
N ARG A 283 -14.08 1.80 -5.65
CA ARG A 283 -12.75 1.97 -5.07
C ARG A 283 -11.71 2.53 -6.04
N PRO A 284 -11.66 2.11 -7.32
CA PRO A 284 -10.70 2.67 -8.29
C PRO A 284 -10.84 4.18 -8.46
N GLN A 285 -12.06 4.69 -8.57
CA GLN A 285 -12.32 6.12 -8.75
C GLN A 285 -11.97 6.93 -7.50
N VAL A 286 -12.30 6.41 -6.32
CA VAL A 286 -11.96 7.04 -5.04
C VAL A 286 -10.44 7.07 -4.83
N MET A 287 -9.75 5.97 -5.08
CA MET A 287 -8.29 5.91 -4.98
C MET A 287 -7.62 6.86 -5.96
N SER A 288 -8.06 6.88 -7.21
CA SER A 288 -7.52 7.77 -8.24
C SER A 288 -7.69 9.24 -7.85
N ALA A 289 -8.87 9.62 -7.37
CA ALA A 289 -9.14 10.99 -6.93
C ALA A 289 -8.24 11.41 -5.77
N VAL A 290 -8.09 10.57 -4.75
CA VAL A 290 -7.25 10.88 -3.59
C VAL A 290 -5.77 10.93 -3.98
N GLU A 291 -5.30 10.01 -4.81
CA GLU A 291 -3.90 10.02 -5.33
C GLU A 291 -3.62 11.32 -6.08
N ASP A 292 -4.52 11.78 -6.93
CA ASP A 292 -4.36 13.02 -7.69
C ASP A 292 -4.24 14.24 -6.76
N LEU A 293 -5.09 14.32 -5.73
CA LEU A 293 -5.05 15.41 -4.76
C LEU A 293 -3.77 15.39 -3.90
N VAL A 294 -3.39 14.23 -3.42
CA VAL A 294 -2.17 14.05 -2.63
C VAL A 294 -0.93 14.42 -3.46
N ASN A 295 -0.87 13.98 -4.71
CA ASN A 295 0.24 14.32 -5.59
C ASN A 295 0.26 15.81 -5.95
N ALA A 296 -0.88 16.45 -6.14
CA ALA A 296 -0.96 17.90 -6.36
C ALA A 296 -0.40 18.68 -5.17
N ILE A 297 -0.78 18.32 -3.94
CA ILE A 297 -0.28 18.97 -2.71
C ILE A 297 1.23 18.74 -2.57
N ARG A 298 1.70 17.51 -2.78
CA ARG A 298 3.13 17.18 -2.72
C ARG A 298 3.95 17.91 -3.78
N SER A 299 3.35 18.27 -4.90
CA SER A 299 3.96 19.08 -5.96
C SER A 299 3.91 20.59 -5.69
N GLY A 300 3.36 21.00 -4.57
CA GLY A 300 3.31 22.40 -4.13
C GLY A 300 1.96 23.08 -4.29
N THR A 301 0.93 22.42 -4.77
CA THR A 301 -0.43 22.98 -4.82
C THR A 301 -0.98 23.10 -3.41
N ARG A 302 -1.46 24.28 -3.05
CA ARG A 302 -2.10 24.49 -1.73
C ARG A 302 -3.56 24.06 -1.78
N VAL A 303 -4.12 23.67 -0.64
CA VAL A 303 -5.54 23.25 -0.55
C VAL A 303 -6.47 24.29 -1.14
N LYS A 304 -6.23 25.57 -0.89
CA LYS A 304 -7.04 26.67 -1.46
C LYS A 304 -7.00 26.78 -3.00
N ASP A 305 -5.95 26.23 -3.62
CA ASP A 305 -5.73 26.26 -5.07
C ASP A 305 -6.22 24.97 -5.77
N LEU A 306 -6.68 23.97 -5.02
CA LEU A 306 -7.21 22.72 -5.56
C LEU A 306 -8.42 22.93 -6.50
N PRO A 307 -9.33 23.87 -6.29
CA PRO A 307 -10.40 24.15 -7.26
C PRO A 307 -9.87 24.51 -8.65
N GLN A 308 -8.76 25.22 -8.75
CA GLN A 308 -8.11 25.54 -10.03
C GLN A 308 -7.41 24.29 -10.62
N PHE A 309 -6.82 23.47 -9.78
CA PHE A 309 -6.22 22.21 -10.20
C PHE A 309 -7.25 21.30 -10.89
N ILE A 310 -8.46 21.16 -10.35
CA ILE A 310 -9.52 20.35 -10.95
C ILE A 310 -9.91 20.88 -12.32
N LYS A 311 -9.96 22.19 -12.52
CA LYS A 311 -10.28 22.79 -13.84
C LYS A 311 -9.25 22.46 -14.92
N GLN A 312 -8.04 22.10 -14.54
CA GLN A 312 -6.96 21.74 -15.48
C GLN A 312 -6.98 20.26 -15.86
N ILE A 313 -7.83 19.45 -15.22
CA ILE A 313 -7.96 18.03 -15.55
C ILE A 313 -8.58 17.88 -16.94
N PRO A 314 -8.01 17.02 -17.82
CA PRO A 314 -8.54 16.82 -19.16
C PRO A 314 -10.03 16.45 -19.19
N ILE A 315 -10.74 16.90 -20.20
CA ILE A 315 -12.19 16.67 -20.37
C ILE A 315 -12.49 15.17 -20.58
N ASP A 316 -11.55 14.42 -21.12
CA ASP A 316 -11.63 12.98 -21.33
C ASP A 316 -11.33 12.14 -20.08
N ALA A 317 -11.04 12.77 -18.94
CA ALA A 317 -10.92 12.07 -17.68
C ALA A 317 -12.25 11.42 -17.28
N ASP A 318 -12.17 10.31 -16.53
CA ASP A 318 -13.35 9.60 -16.04
C ASP A 318 -14.32 10.54 -15.29
N PRO A 319 -15.58 10.69 -15.73
CA PRO A 319 -16.55 11.58 -15.11
C PRO A 319 -16.80 11.27 -13.63
N ASN A 320 -16.80 10.01 -13.25
CA ASN A 320 -17.05 9.60 -11.87
C ASN A 320 -15.86 9.94 -10.96
N THR A 321 -14.63 9.76 -11.42
CA THR A 321 -13.44 10.24 -10.70
C THR A 321 -13.47 11.75 -10.51
N ARG A 322 -13.91 12.50 -11.52
CA ARG A 322 -14.08 13.96 -11.41
C ARG A 322 -15.09 14.36 -10.34
N LYS A 323 -16.22 13.66 -10.25
CA LYS A 323 -17.24 13.90 -9.21
C LYS A 323 -16.68 13.69 -7.80
N VAL A 324 -15.87 12.66 -7.62
CA VAL A 324 -15.18 12.43 -6.35
C VAL A 324 -14.20 13.55 -6.04
N LEU A 325 -13.40 13.97 -7.01
CA LEU A 325 -12.46 15.10 -6.86
C LEU A 325 -13.20 16.39 -6.45
N GLU A 326 -14.26 16.73 -7.16
CA GLU A 326 -15.07 17.92 -6.87
C GLU A 326 -15.64 17.87 -5.45
N PHE A 327 -16.20 16.74 -5.05
CA PHE A 327 -16.73 16.54 -3.71
C PHE A 327 -15.66 16.73 -2.62
N ILE A 328 -14.49 16.10 -2.77
CA ILE A 328 -13.42 16.19 -1.78
C ILE A 328 -12.92 17.64 -1.68
N VAL A 329 -12.71 18.30 -2.81
CA VAL A 329 -12.22 19.69 -2.84
C VAL A 329 -13.22 20.66 -2.22
N GLU A 330 -14.52 20.51 -2.50
CA GLU A 330 -15.58 21.31 -1.86
C GLU A 330 -15.68 21.10 -0.35
N SER A 331 -15.28 19.92 0.12
CA SER A 331 -15.23 19.60 1.55
C SER A 331 -14.08 20.29 2.29
N GLY A 332 -13.14 20.88 1.59
CA GLY A 332 -12.01 21.61 2.14
C GLY A 332 -11.15 20.75 3.06
N ARG A 333 -10.92 21.22 4.30
CA ARG A 333 -10.18 20.50 5.34
C ARG A 333 -11.05 19.68 6.29
N SER A 334 -12.31 19.45 5.96
CA SER A 334 -13.21 18.67 6.81
C SER A 334 -13.06 17.17 6.53
N SER A 335 -12.19 16.49 7.27
CA SER A 335 -12.02 15.04 7.18
C SER A 335 -13.32 14.28 7.49
N THR A 336 -14.14 14.79 8.41
CA THR A 336 -15.45 14.21 8.73
C THR A 336 -16.39 14.26 7.54
N ARG A 337 -16.52 15.42 6.88
CA ARG A 337 -17.38 15.57 5.70
C ARG A 337 -16.92 14.68 4.55
N ILE A 338 -15.61 14.61 4.31
CA ILE A 338 -15.03 13.74 3.28
C ILE A 338 -15.38 12.28 3.58
N ALA A 339 -15.14 11.83 4.80
CA ALA A 339 -15.41 10.44 5.19
C ALA A 339 -16.90 10.09 5.13
N GLU A 340 -17.79 10.97 5.58
CA GLU A 340 -19.23 10.76 5.49
C GLU A 340 -19.72 10.64 4.04
N GLY A 341 -19.23 11.50 3.15
CA GLY A 341 -19.58 11.44 1.73
C GLY A 341 -19.06 10.18 1.04
N LEU A 342 -17.81 9.82 1.27
CA LEU A 342 -17.23 8.60 0.69
C LEU A 342 -17.85 7.32 1.26
N THR A 343 -18.23 7.32 2.54
CA THR A 343 -19.00 6.22 3.14
C THR A 343 -20.36 6.08 2.45
N ARG A 344 -21.05 7.18 2.26
CA ARG A 344 -22.34 7.20 1.55
C ARG A 344 -22.20 6.70 0.11
N LEU A 345 -21.15 7.12 -0.59
CA LEU A 345 -20.84 6.61 -1.94
C LEU A 345 -20.67 5.09 -1.95
N ALA A 346 -19.88 4.57 -1.03
CA ALA A 346 -19.62 3.12 -0.94
C ALA A 346 -20.89 2.35 -0.60
N ASP A 347 -21.67 2.83 0.35
CA ASP A 347 -22.92 2.20 0.78
C ASP A 347 -23.95 2.21 -0.35
N ASN A 348 -24.10 3.32 -1.07
CA ASN A 348 -24.99 3.43 -2.22
C ASN A 348 -24.56 2.50 -3.35
N ALA A 349 -23.28 2.43 -3.67
CA ALA A 349 -22.78 1.51 -4.68
C ALA A 349 -23.04 0.05 -4.31
N TYR A 350 -22.83 -0.30 -3.05
CA TYR A 350 -23.13 -1.64 -2.55
C TYR A 350 -24.63 -1.95 -2.67
N ASN A 351 -25.50 -1.04 -2.24
CA ASN A 351 -26.96 -1.23 -2.32
C ASN A 351 -27.43 -1.38 -3.77
N LEU A 352 -26.91 -0.59 -4.69
CA LEU A 352 -27.22 -0.73 -6.12
C LEU A 352 -26.78 -2.10 -6.66
N SER A 353 -25.63 -2.62 -6.20
CA SER A 353 -25.15 -3.95 -6.59
C SER A 353 -26.06 -5.08 -6.13
N GLN A 354 -26.83 -4.87 -5.06
CA GLN A 354 -27.75 -5.86 -4.45
C GLN A 354 -29.17 -5.78 -4.99
N VAL A 355 -29.49 -4.88 -5.90
CA VAL A 355 -30.84 -4.79 -6.49
C VAL A 355 -31.19 -6.09 -7.16
N SER A 356 -32.34 -6.65 -6.77
CA SER A 356 -32.82 -7.92 -7.30
C SER A 356 -33.12 -7.82 -8.80
N GLN A 357 -32.68 -8.83 -9.52
CA GLN A 357 -33.01 -9.04 -10.94
C GLN A 357 -34.00 -10.18 -11.14
N GLU A 358 -34.85 -10.43 -10.16
CA GLU A 358 -35.94 -11.41 -10.32
C GLU A 358 -36.94 -10.89 -11.34
N PRO A 359 -37.42 -11.77 -12.24
CA PRO A 359 -38.48 -11.41 -13.20
C PRO A 359 -39.73 -10.94 -12.45
N ASP A 360 -40.37 -9.91 -12.97
CA ASP A 360 -41.70 -9.48 -12.52
C ASP A 360 -42.79 -10.53 -12.88
N LEU A 361 -44.02 -10.23 -12.51
CA LEU A 361 -45.16 -11.08 -12.81
C LEU A 361 -45.39 -11.35 -14.32
N PHE A 362 -44.73 -10.55 -15.17
CA PHE A 362 -44.79 -10.65 -16.63
C PHE A 362 -43.53 -11.28 -17.23
N GLY A 363 -42.63 -11.75 -16.37
CA GLY A 363 -41.36 -12.35 -16.81
C GLY A 363 -40.29 -11.32 -17.27
N GLN A 364 -40.49 -10.01 -17.01
CA GLN A 364 -39.53 -8.98 -17.34
C GLN A 364 -38.58 -8.80 -16.17
N VAL A 365 -37.26 -8.84 -16.49
CA VAL A 365 -36.21 -8.57 -15.54
C VAL A 365 -35.93 -7.06 -15.53
N PRO A 366 -36.11 -6.36 -14.38
CA PRO A 366 -35.81 -4.93 -14.33
C PRO A 366 -34.31 -4.70 -14.61
N PRO A 367 -33.96 -3.64 -15.39
CA PRO A 367 -32.58 -3.31 -15.63
C PRO A 367 -31.91 -2.90 -14.31
N LYS A 368 -30.67 -3.39 -14.10
CA LYS A 368 -29.87 -2.99 -12.92
C LYS A 368 -29.49 -1.52 -13.05
N PRO A 369 -29.72 -0.67 -12.02
CA PRO A 369 -29.36 0.74 -12.10
C PRO A 369 -27.82 0.90 -12.29
N PRO A 370 -27.34 1.88 -13.06
CA PRO A 370 -25.92 2.13 -13.19
C PRO A 370 -25.33 2.72 -11.90
N VAL A 371 -24.06 2.43 -11.63
CA VAL A 371 -23.34 2.95 -10.46
C VAL A 371 -23.20 4.48 -10.48
N ASP A 372 -23.37 5.12 -11.64
CA ASP A 372 -23.31 6.58 -11.80
C ASP A 372 -24.24 7.31 -10.84
N ALA A 373 -25.39 6.73 -10.49
CA ALA A 373 -26.31 7.27 -9.51
C ALA A 373 -25.68 7.47 -8.13
N ALA A 374 -24.80 6.56 -7.71
CA ALA A 374 -24.06 6.68 -6.44
C ALA A 374 -23.07 7.85 -6.46
N PHE A 375 -22.38 8.06 -7.57
CA PHE A 375 -21.48 9.22 -7.76
C PHE A 375 -22.25 10.53 -7.86
N ASP A 376 -23.37 10.56 -8.54
CA ASP A 376 -24.22 11.75 -8.64
C ASP A 376 -24.73 12.19 -7.26
N ALA A 377 -25.07 11.24 -6.39
CA ALA A 377 -25.54 11.53 -5.03
C ALA A 377 -24.45 12.11 -4.10
N LEU A 378 -23.16 12.07 -4.47
CA LEU A 378 -22.11 12.75 -3.71
C LEU A 378 -22.28 14.27 -3.67
N LEU A 379 -22.77 14.87 -4.75
CA LEU A 379 -22.88 16.31 -4.93
C LEU A 379 -24.25 16.85 -4.46
N ASP A 380 -25.25 15.97 -4.30
CA ASP A 380 -26.60 16.34 -3.86
C ASP A 380 -26.72 16.21 -2.33
N VAL A 381 -26.59 17.32 -1.63
CA VAL A 381 -26.64 17.35 -0.16
C VAL A 381 -28.06 17.27 0.39
N GLU A 382 -29.12 17.48 -0.40
CA GLU A 382 -30.48 17.69 0.12
C GLU A 382 -31.43 16.49 0.02
N ILE A 383 -31.25 15.55 -0.89
CA ILE A 383 -32.14 14.38 -0.96
C ILE A 383 -31.38 13.18 -1.55
N ASP A 384 -30.94 12.27 -0.71
CA ASP A 384 -30.43 10.99 -1.14
C ASP A 384 -31.56 9.93 -1.07
N PRO A 385 -32.27 9.66 -2.18
CA PRO A 385 -33.32 8.63 -2.20
C PRO A 385 -32.74 7.21 -1.99
N LEU A 386 -31.41 7.02 -2.08
CA LEU A 386 -30.74 5.75 -1.89
C LEU A 386 -30.39 5.51 -0.42
N SER A 387 -30.42 6.53 0.42
CA SER A 387 -30.12 6.43 1.85
C SER A 387 -31.32 6.04 2.72
N GLN A 388 -32.51 5.92 2.14
CA GLN A 388 -33.67 5.44 2.89
C GLN A 388 -33.47 3.94 3.20
N PRO A 389 -33.51 3.53 4.48
CA PRO A 389 -33.57 2.12 4.82
C PRO A 389 -34.76 1.51 4.08
N VAL A 390 -34.52 0.46 3.34
CA VAL A 390 -35.62 -0.39 2.84
C VAL A 390 -36.30 -0.92 4.08
N GLU A 391 -37.50 -0.41 4.41
CA GLU A 391 -38.29 -0.99 5.47
C GLU A 391 -38.49 -2.49 5.15
N PRO A 392 -38.23 -3.37 6.12
CA PRO A 392 -38.49 -4.78 5.90
C PRO A 392 -39.97 -4.95 5.58
N PRO A 393 -40.30 -5.83 4.65
CA PRO A 393 -41.70 -6.05 4.26
C PRO A 393 -42.55 -6.33 5.50
N VAL A 394 -43.56 -5.52 5.70
CA VAL A 394 -44.54 -5.69 6.79
C VAL A 394 -45.21 -7.05 6.62
N GLU A 395 -44.94 -7.96 7.54
CA GLU A 395 -45.66 -9.25 7.55
C GLU A 395 -47.18 -9.00 7.60
N PRO A 396 -47.95 -9.63 6.73
CA PRO A 396 -49.38 -9.49 6.76
C PRO A 396 -49.91 -10.03 8.10
N THR A 397 -50.50 -9.13 8.88
CA THR A 397 -51.24 -9.51 10.10
C THR A 397 -52.34 -10.50 9.74
N LYS A 398 -52.27 -11.72 10.29
CA LYS A 398 -53.33 -12.70 10.17
C LYS A 398 -54.61 -12.12 10.76
N PRO A 399 -55.75 -12.18 10.03
CA PRO A 399 -57.02 -11.78 10.59
C PRO A 399 -57.44 -12.76 11.73
N LYS A 400 -58.00 -12.15 12.78
CA LYS A 400 -58.59 -12.91 13.92
C LYS A 400 -59.82 -13.67 13.51
#